data_7e453230f8cb1939fe5d31bd74165ee0
#
_entry.id   7e453230f8cb1939fe5d31bd74165ee0
#
_cell.length_a   1.000
_cell.length_b   1.000
_cell.length_c   1.000
_cell.angle_alpha   90.00
_cell.angle_beta   90.00
_cell.angle_gamma   90.00
#
_symmetry.space_group_name_H-M   'P 1'
#
loop_
_entity.id
_entity.type
_entity.pdbx_description
1 polymer ?
#
loop_
_entity_poly.entity_id
_entity_poly.type
_entity_poly.pdbx_seq_one_letter_code
_entity_poly.pdbx_strand_id
1 'polypeptide(L)'
;MPSIRGETAEHYRNELKLARKIHDFKLMTNKILENCPRDKKKVKYNILNRLDDFEYSIQILNSANYYGFRSLIIETLPKARAKLDIIDMDIYDLKTEYNILTDKQFKKILDNYTDIRNLHEAWTKYLLERIKKG
;
A
#
# COMPACT_ATOMS: atom_id res chain seq x y z
N MET A 1 -16.50 -21.94 -2.95
CA MET A 1 -16.31 -20.55 -2.56
C MET A 1 -17.45 -19.68 -3.05
N PRO A 2 -18.10 -18.97 -2.19
CA PRO A 2 -19.10 -18.03 -2.67
C PRO A 2 -18.44 -17.00 -3.57
N SER A 3 -19.12 -16.70 -4.64
CA SER A 3 -18.65 -15.67 -5.56
C SER A 3 -18.50 -14.34 -4.83
N ILE A 4 -17.46 -13.60 -5.14
CA ILE A 4 -17.31 -12.22 -4.68
C ILE A 4 -18.13 -11.26 -5.53
N ARG A 5 -18.85 -11.77 -6.52
CA ARG A 5 -19.76 -10.98 -7.33
C ARG A 5 -20.98 -10.62 -6.50
N GLY A 6 -21.69 -9.61 -6.89
CA GLY A 6 -22.86 -9.15 -6.16
C GLY A 6 -22.48 -8.25 -5.00
N GLU A 7 -22.74 -8.67 -3.77
CA GLU A 7 -22.48 -7.84 -2.57
C GLU A 7 -21.06 -7.36 -2.46
N THR A 8 -20.10 -8.06 -3.05
CA THR A 8 -18.68 -7.75 -2.97
C THR A 8 -18.17 -6.96 -4.18
N ALA A 9 -19.02 -6.67 -5.15
CA ALA A 9 -18.60 -5.98 -6.37
C ALA A 9 -18.00 -4.60 -6.09
N GLU A 10 -18.58 -3.86 -5.14
CA GLU A 10 -18.06 -2.56 -4.74
C GLU A 10 -16.69 -2.69 -4.09
N HIS A 11 -16.53 -3.68 -3.21
CA HIS A 11 -15.27 -3.93 -2.53
C HIS A 11 -14.20 -4.41 -3.50
N TYR A 12 -14.57 -5.21 -4.48
CA TYR A 12 -13.68 -5.63 -5.55
C TYR A 12 -13.17 -4.42 -6.34
N ARG A 13 -14.06 -3.47 -6.65
CA ARG A 13 -13.66 -2.22 -7.31
C ARG A 13 -12.73 -1.39 -6.43
N ASN A 14 -12.96 -1.34 -5.12
CA ASN A 14 -12.09 -0.65 -4.17
C ASN A 14 -10.72 -1.32 -4.09
N GLU A 15 -10.67 -2.62 -4.14
CA GLU A 15 -9.44 -3.40 -4.20
C GLU A 15 -8.64 -3.06 -5.47
N LEU A 16 -9.29 -2.99 -6.62
CA LEU A 16 -8.65 -2.57 -7.87
C LEU A 16 -8.16 -1.13 -7.78
N LYS A 17 -8.91 -0.25 -7.13
CA LYS A 17 -8.49 1.13 -6.88
C LYS A 17 -7.23 1.16 -6.01
N LEU A 18 -7.17 0.34 -4.97
CA LEU A 18 -6.00 0.26 -4.11
C LEU A 18 -4.77 -0.19 -4.91
N ALA A 19 -4.90 -1.25 -5.69
CA ALA A 19 -3.81 -1.75 -6.53
C ALA A 19 -3.31 -0.68 -7.50
N ARG A 20 -4.24 0.03 -8.14
CA ARG A 20 -3.90 1.12 -9.07
C ARG A 20 -3.22 2.28 -8.36
N LYS A 21 -3.72 2.66 -7.18
CA LYS A 21 -3.12 3.72 -6.37
C LYS A 21 -1.70 3.38 -5.96
N ILE A 22 -1.44 2.14 -5.57
CA ILE A 22 -0.10 1.69 -5.21
C ILE A 22 0.83 1.80 -6.43
N HIS A 23 0.38 1.32 -7.57
CA HIS A 23 1.15 1.38 -8.80
C HIS A 23 1.49 2.82 -9.19
N ASP A 24 0.48 3.70 -9.21
CA ASP A 24 0.66 5.12 -9.53
C ASP A 24 1.59 5.80 -8.52
N PHE A 25 1.47 5.46 -7.24
CA PHE A 25 2.34 5.98 -6.19
C PHE A 25 3.79 5.58 -6.41
N LYS A 26 4.04 4.33 -6.80
CA LYS A 26 5.39 3.85 -7.13
C LYS A 26 5.99 4.64 -8.28
N LEU A 27 5.23 4.84 -9.35
CA LEU A 27 5.69 5.61 -10.52
C LEU A 27 5.99 7.06 -10.15
N MET A 28 5.10 7.67 -9.40
CA MET A 28 5.26 9.06 -8.94
C MET A 28 6.50 9.21 -8.05
N THR A 29 6.66 8.32 -7.08
CA THR A 29 7.81 8.33 -6.16
C THR A 29 9.11 8.13 -6.93
N ASN A 30 9.14 7.18 -7.84
CA ASN A 30 10.31 6.94 -8.68
C ASN A 30 10.69 8.20 -9.49
N LYS A 31 9.70 8.86 -10.07
CA LYS A 31 9.91 10.08 -10.86
C LYS A 31 10.42 11.23 -9.99
N ILE A 32 9.84 11.44 -8.83
CA ILE A 32 10.26 12.49 -7.89
C ILE A 32 11.71 12.27 -7.44
N LEU A 33 12.09 11.01 -7.19
CA LEU A 33 13.44 10.66 -6.74
C LEU A 33 14.44 10.40 -7.87
N GLU A 34 14.02 10.61 -9.13
CA GLU A 34 14.86 10.34 -10.31
C GLU A 34 16.18 11.09 -10.25
N ASN A 35 16.14 12.34 -9.80
CA ASN A 35 17.31 13.22 -9.75
C ASN A 35 17.88 13.37 -8.33
N CYS A 36 17.60 12.43 -7.45
CA CYS A 36 18.17 12.49 -6.10
C CYS A 36 19.69 12.36 -6.16
N PRO A 37 20.42 12.93 -5.16
CA PRO A 37 21.88 12.83 -5.13
C PRO A 37 22.36 11.38 -5.23
N ARG A 38 23.49 11.17 -5.89
CA ARG A 38 24.04 9.84 -6.14
C ARG A 38 24.24 9.03 -4.85
N ASP A 39 24.66 9.66 -3.78
CA ASP A 39 24.86 9.03 -2.48
C ASP A 39 23.55 8.68 -1.77
N LYS A 40 22.39 9.14 -2.30
CA LYS A 40 21.05 8.86 -1.77
C LYS A 40 20.26 7.84 -2.60
N LYS A 41 20.83 7.29 -3.64
CA LYS A 41 20.13 6.31 -4.51
C LYS A 41 19.73 5.04 -3.76
N LYS A 42 20.48 4.65 -2.75
CA LYS A 42 20.13 3.52 -1.89
C LYS A 42 18.81 3.77 -1.14
N VAL A 43 18.60 5.00 -0.68
CA VAL A 43 17.36 5.41 0.00
C VAL A 43 16.18 5.27 -0.95
N LYS A 44 16.35 5.73 -2.19
CA LYS A 44 15.34 5.59 -3.24
C LYS A 44 14.96 4.11 -3.45
N TYR A 45 15.96 3.25 -3.65
CA TYR A 45 15.72 1.83 -3.89
C TYR A 45 15.05 1.15 -2.70
N ASN A 46 15.41 1.54 -1.47
CA ASN A 46 14.79 0.98 -0.28
C ASN A 46 13.30 1.27 -0.21
N ILE A 47 12.88 2.51 -0.46
CA ILE A 47 11.45 2.84 -0.42
C ILE A 47 10.68 2.15 -1.55
N LEU A 48 11.26 2.08 -2.75
CA LEU A 48 10.62 1.38 -3.87
C LEU A 48 10.45 -0.11 -3.57
N ASN A 49 11.46 -0.74 -2.98
CA ASN A 49 11.38 -2.16 -2.58
C ASN A 49 10.30 -2.39 -1.52
N ARG A 50 10.16 -1.47 -0.56
CA ARG A 50 9.12 -1.58 0.45
C ARG A 50 7.72 -1.42 -0.13
N LEU A 51 7.57 -0.56 -1.13
CA LEU A 51 6.32 -0.43 -1.87
C LEU A 51 5.99 -1.71 -2.63
N ASP A 52 6.98 -2.36 -3.23
CA ASP A 52 6.81 -3.65 -3.89
C ASP A 52 6.38 -4.74 -2.90
N ASP A 53 6.99 -4.77 -1.72
CA ASP A 53 6.64 -5.73 -0.67
C ASP A 53 5.20 -5.52 -0.18
N PHE A 54 4.79 -4.28 -0.03
CA PHE A 54 3.41 -3.96 0.34
C PHE A 54 2.43 -4.40 -0.75
N GLU A 55 2.72 -4.08 -2.00
CA GLU A 55 1.91 -4.49 -3.14
C GLU A 55 1.76 -6.01 -3.19
N TYR A 56 2.84 -6.73 -2.94
CA TYR A 56 2.82 -8.19 -2.88
C TYR A 56 1.89 -8.71 -1.78
N SER A 57 1.90 -8.08 -0.61
CA SER A 57 0.99 -8.44 0.48
C SER A 57 -0.46 -8.22 0.09
N ILE A 58 -0.77 -7.16 -0.65
CA ILE A 58 -2.11 -6.90 -1.15
C ILE A 58 -2.54 -7.98 -2.15
N GLN A 59 -1.64 -8.42 -3.02
CA GLN A 59 -1.91 -9.51 -3.96
C GLN A 59 -2.23 -10.82 -3.22
N ILE A 60 -1.49 -11.12 -2.14
CA ILE A 60 -1.76 -12.29 -1.30
C ILE A 60 -3.15 -12.18 -0.67
N LEU A 61 -3.51 -11.02 -0.14
CA LEU A 61 -4.82 -10.80 0.46
C LEU A 61 -5.94 -10.94 -0.55
N ASN A 62 -5.75 -10.43 -1.76
CA ASN A 62 -6.72 -10.57 -2.84
C ASN A 62 -6.97 -12.03 -3.17
N SER A 63 -5.90 -12.80 -3.35
CA SER A 63 -5.98 -14.22 -3.65
C SER A 63 -6.63 -15.00 -2.50
N ALA A 64 -6.21 -14.72 -1.27
CA ALA A 64 -6.77 -15.36 -0.08
C ALA A 64 -8.26 -15.06 0.09
N ASN A 65 -8.67 -13.82 -0.20
CA ASN A 65 -10.07 -13.43 -0.15
C ASN A 65 -10.90 -14.16 -1.22
N TYR A 66 -10.36 -14.24 -2.43
CA TYR A 66 -11.03 -14.93 -3.54
C TYR A 66 -11.29 -16.39 -3.22
N TYR A 67 -10.29 -17.09 -2.66
CA TYR A 67 -10.38 -18.51 -2.36
C TYR A 67 -10.95 -18.82 -0.97
N GLY A 68 -11.17 -17.82 -0.14
CA GLY A 68 -11.71 -18.01 1.21
C GLY A 68 -10.69 -18.56 2.21
N PHE A 69 -9.42 -18.28 2.03
CA PHE A 69 -8.35 -18.72 2.94
C PHE A 69 -8.26 -17.80 4.17
N ARG A 70 -9.14 -18.03 5.13
CA ARG A 70 -9.26 -17.21 6.34
C ARG A 70 -7.96 -17.06 7.12
N SER A 71 -7.28 -18.16 7.39
CA SER A 71 -6.04 -18.16 8.16
C SER A 71 -4.99 -17.28 7.50
N LEU A 72 -4.90 -17.33 6.18
CA LEU A 72 -3.95 -16.52 5.43
C LEU A 72 -4.31 -15.03 5.49
N ILE A 73 -5.61 -14.70 5.44
CA ILE A 73 -6.06 -13.31 5.58
C ILE A 73 -5.68 -12.78 6.97
N ILE A 74 -6.00 -13.54 8.02
CA ILE A 74 -5.71 -13.16 9.41
C ILE A 74 -4.20 -12.95 9.63
N GLU A 75 -3.40 -13.82 9.05
CA GLU A 75 -1.95 -13.73 9.17
C GLU A 75 -1.38 -12.55 8.38
N THR A 76 -1.91 -12.29 7.19
CA THR A 76 -1.33 -11.30 6.27
C THR A 76 -1.72 -9.85 6.60
N LEU A 77 -2.93 -9.62 7.12
CA LEU A 77 -3.41 -8.27 7.42
C LEU A 77 -2.45 -7.46 8.30
N PRO A 78 -2.00 -7.97 9.46
CA PRO A 78 -1.07 -7.19 10.30
C PRO A 78 0.28 -6.98 9.63
N LYS A 79 0.74 -7.92 8.80
CA LYS A 79 1.99 -7.77 8.05
C LYS A 79 1.90 -6.65 7.03
N ALA A 80 0.79 -6.57 6.30
CA ALA A 80 0.54 -5.50 5.33
C ALA A 80 0.49 -4.15 6.04
N ARG A 81 -0.18 -4.06 7.18
CA ARG A 81 -0.26 -2.83 7.97
C ARG A 81 1.13 -2.38 8.44
N ALA A 82 1.94 -3.31 8.93
CA ALA A 82 3.29 -3.01 9.37
C ALA A 82 4.14 -2.43 8.22
N LYS A 83 3.97 -2.96 7.01
CA LYS A 83 4.67 -2.45 5.82
C LYS A 83 4.26 -1.03 5.49
N LEU A 84 2.96 -0.70 5.62
CA LEU A 84 2.49 0.67 5.44
C LEU A 84 3.10 1.61 6.47
N ASP A 85 3.19 1.20 7.72
CA ASP A 85 3.77 2.02 8.78
C ASP A 85 5.25 2.31 8.51
N ILE A 86 5.98 1.35 7.99
CA ILE A 86 7.39 1.53 7.60
C ILE A 86 7.50 2.51 6.44
N ILE A 87 6.62 2.42 5.45
CA ILE A 87 6.59 3.35 4.31
C ILE A 87 6.33 4.77 4.80
N ASP A 88 5.43 4.94 5.78
CA ASP A 88 5.14 6.23 6.38
C ASP A 88 6.42 6.85 6.98
N MET A 89 7.16 6.08 7.74
CA MET A 89 8.44 6.50 8.30
C MET A 89 9.45 6.87 7.21
N ASP A 90 9.52 6.08 6.15
CA ASP A 90 10.41 6.36 5.02
C ASP A 90 10.10 7.69 4.35
N ILE A 91 8.80 8.00 4.18
CA ILE A 91 8.38 9.27 3.56
C ILE A 91 8.87 10.45 4.39
N TYR A 92 8.71 10.40 5.71
CA TYR A 92 9.19 11.46 6.59
C TYR A 92 10.72 11.56 6.58
N ASP A 93 11.41 10.42 6.52
CA ASP A 93 12.87 10.39 6.45
C ASP A 93 13.40 11.02 5.16
N LEU A 94 12.71 10.85 4.03
CA LEU A 94 13.08 11.51 2.78
C LEU A 94 13.12 13.03 2.93
N LYS A 95 12.25 13.58 3.74
CA LYS A 95 12.16 15.03 3.98
C LYS A 95 13.10 15.48 5.09
N THR A 96 13.06 14.82 6.24
CA THR A 96 13.73 15.30 7.47
C THR A 96 15.15 14.78 7.64
N GLU A 97 15.37 13.48 7.42
CA GLU A 97 16.67 12.84 7.62
C GLU A 97 17.58 13.07 6.42
N TYR A 98 17.07 12.79 5.22
CA TYR A 98 17.87 12.83 4.01
C TYR A 98 17.76 14.15 3.24
N ASN A 99 16.71 14.91 3.52
CA ASN A 99 16.48 16.23 2.93
C ASN A 99 16.57 16.24 1.39
N ILE A 100 15.96 15.24 0.75
CA ILE A 100 15.97 15.10 -0.71
C ILE A 100 14.65 15.44 -1.37
N LEU A 101 13.69 15.97 -0.60
CA LEU A 101 12.39 16.40 -1.11
C LEU A 101 12.18 17.87 -0.83
N THR A 102 11.62 18.58 -1.80
CA THR A 102 11.07 19.92 -1.54
C THR A 102 9.78 19.77 -0.72
N ASP A 103 9.32 20.86 -0.11
CA ASP A 103 8.06 20.87 0.64
C ASP A 103 6.90 20.45 -0.23
N LYS A 104 6.87 20.91 -1.48
CA LYS A 104 5.83 20.57 -2.45
C LYS A 104 5.84 19.07 -2.80
N GLN A 105 7.03 18.51 -3.02
CA GLN A 105 7.18 17.09 -3.30
C GLN A 105 6.76 16.23 -2.11
N PHE A 106 7.17 16.61 -0.91
CA PHE A 106 6.80 15.93 0.33
C PHE A 106 5.29 15.91 0.51
N LYS A 107 4.62 17.07 0.33
CA LYS A 107 3.17 17.15 0.43
C LYS A 107 2.49 16.25 -0.58
N LYS A 108 2.96 16.23 -1.82
CA LYS A 108 2.39 15.39 -2.87
C LYS A 108 2.50 13.90 -2.54
N ILE A 109 3.65 13.47 -2.06
CA ILE A 109 3.86 12.07 -1.67
C ILE A 109 2.98 11.73 -0.47
N LEU A 110 2.94 12.58 0.54
CA LEU A 110 2.17 12.34 1.75
C LEU A 110 0.66 12.27 1.47
N ASP A 111 0.14 13.17 0.62
CA ASP A 111 -1.28 13.16 0.25
C ASP A 111 -1.66 11.87 -0.47
N ASN A 112 -0.82 11.40 -1.39
CA ASN A 112 -1.08 10.16 -2.12
C ASN A 112 -0.93 8.93 -1.21
N TYR A 113 0.03 8.94 -0.30
CA TYR A 113 0.17 7.89 0.72
C TYR A 113 -1.08 7.81 1.60
N THR A 114 -1.61 8.96 2.02
CA THR A 114 -2.82 9.02 2.86
C THR A 114 -4.01 8.38 2.14
N ASP A 115 -4.16 8.62 0.84
CA ASP A 115 -5.22 7.98 0.04
C ASP A 115 -5.08 6.46 0.05
N ILE A 116 -3.86 5.95 -0.12
CA ILE A 116 -3.58 4.50 -0.06
C ILE A 116 -3.94 3.95 1.31
N ARG A 117 -3.54 4.63 2.37
CA ARG A 117 -3.81 4.20 3.74
C ARG A 117 -5.32 4.13 4.02
N ASN A 118 -6.06 5.13 3.58
CA ASN A 118 -7.51 5.17 3.75
C ASN A 118 -8.20 4.03 3.00
N LEU A 119 -7.80 3.75 1.76
CA LEU A 119 -8.33 2.64 0.98
C LEU A 119 -8.00 1.30 1.63
N HIS A 120 -6.77 1.15 2.13
CA HIS A 120 -6.34 -0.07 2.80
C HIS A 120 -7.12 -0.30 4.09
N GLU A 121 -7.36 0.73 4.88
CA GLU A 121 -8.15 0.63 6.12
C GLU A 121 -9.60 0.20 5.83
N ALA A 122 -10.23 0.81 4.83
CA ALA A 122 -11.60 0.45 4.44
C ALA A 122 -11.69 -1.00 3.98
N TRP A 123 -10.71 -1.44 3.20
CA TRP A 123 -10.68 -2.82 2.70
C TRP A 123 -10.37 -3.82 3.81
N THR A 124 -9.48 -3.48 4.73
CA THR A 124 -9.18 -4.29 5.91
C THR A 124 -10.44 -4.52 6.74
N LYS A 125 -11.21 -3.47 6.98
CA LYS A 125 -12.47 -3.55 7.70
C LYS A 125 -13.44 -4.50 7.03
N TYR A 126 -13.58 -4.40 5.72
CA TYR A 126 -14.42 -5.31 4.94
C TYR A 126 -13.98 -6.76 5.09
N LEU A 127 -12.68 -7.05 4.97
CA LEU A 127 -12.16 -8.41 5.10
C LEU A 127 -12.42 -8.99 6.48
N LEU A 128 -12.23 -8.20 7.54
CA LEU A 128 -12.46 -8.65 8.90
C LEU A 128 -13.95 -8.92 9.16
N GLU A 129 -14.84 -8.08 8.65
CA GLU A 129 -16.27 -8.31 8.76
C GLU A 129 -16.70 -9.57 8.04
N ARG A 130 -16.14 -9.82 6.86
CA ARG A 130 -16.43 -11.01 6.07
C ARG A 130 -15.98 -12.28 6.81
N ILE A 131 -14.84 -12.25 7.46
CA ILE A 131 -14.31 -13.38 8.23
C ILE A 131 -15.25 -13.70 9.39
N LYS A 132 -15.76 -12.68 10.09
CA LYS A 132 -16.70 -12.86 11.21
C LYS A 132 -18.00 -13.50 10.76
N LYS A 133 -18.51 -13.13 9.60
CA LYS A 133 -19.79 -13.62 9.08
C LYS A 133 -19.68 -15.03 8.51
N GLY A 134 -18.55 -15.34 8.01
CA GLY A 134 -18.32 -16.59 7.36
C GLY A 134 -17.92 -17.69 8.26
#